data_37c25c74390021c91b00ee717d201a95
#
_entry.id   37c25c74390021c91b00ee717d201a95
#
_cell.length_a   1.000
_cell.length_b   1.000
_cell.length_c   1.000
_cell.angle_alpha   90.00
_cell.angle_beta   90.00
_cell.angle_gamma   90.00
#
_symmetry.space_group_name_H-M   'P 1'
#
loop_
_entity.id
_entity.type
_entity.pdbx_description
1 polymer ?
#
loop_
_entity_poly.entity_id
_entity_poly.type
_entity_poly.pdbx_seq_one_letter_code
_entity_poly.pdbx_strand_id
1 'polypeptide(L)'
;VITLKEIVGGRELGSLVACQDVIMSAIKNYGKVNMYMDTGQMTYNNLLEKDIKGGFPENVSLRLYFTEEFDMLCKKYKIPQAYFYNAVVDEEIDKALSMACVKLSHECDESVLVLEAKKISALQENLVRERGNWYGMHLEADGIYNGKKKTISVYVKVFNTSLLSAGIAVEVIKSILSEHHNSGVYYPFEILNNQKTIRKLIEEGVIAINGFSESYEDEEIGVL
;
A
#
# COMPACT_ATOMS: atom_id res chain seq x y z
N VAL A 1 -15.93 -9.55 6.19
CA VAL A 1 -14.46 -9.49 6.44
C VAL A 1 -14.27 -9.14 7.90
N ILE A 2 -13.35 -9.81 8.58
CA ILE A 2 -12.98 -9.54 9.98
C ILE A 2 -11.66 -8.80 10.02
N THR A 3 -10.69 -9.24 9.20
CA THR A 3 -9.37 -8.60 9.11
C THR A 3 -9.03 -8.35 7.65
N LEU A 4 -8.47 -7.18 7.35
CA LEU A 4 -7.89 -6.84 6.06
C LEU A 4 -6.41 -6.47 6.24
N LYS A 5 -5.55 -7.07 5.44
CA LYS A 5 -4.14 -6.76 5.40
C LYS A 5 -3.77 -6.37 3.97
N GLU A 6 -3.18 -5.22 3.82
CA GLU A 6 -2.65 -4.73 2.54
C GLU A 6 -1.17 -4.43 2.68
N ILE A 7 -0.38 -4.94 1.74
CA ILE A 7 1.06 -4.71 1.66
C ILE A 7 1.36 -4.19 0.28
N VAL A 8 2.00 -3.03 0.20
CA VAL A 8 2.38 -2.42 -1.07
C VAL A 8 3.87 -2.09 -1.06
N GLY A 9 4.52 -2.25 -2.19
CA GLY A 9 5.91 -1.82 -2.34
C GLY A 9 6.66 -2.56 -3.43
N GLY A 10 7.93 -2.20 -3.55
CA GLY A 10 8.81 -2.77 -4.56
C GLY A 10 10.09 -1.98 -4.76
N ARG A 11 10.83 -2.36 -5.80
CA ARG A 11 12.00 -1.67 -6.31
C ARG A 11 11.61 -0.93 -7.59
N GLU A 12 11.45 0.36 -7.50
CA GLU A 12 11.12 1.22 -8.63
C GLU A 12 11.91 2.52 -8.56
N LEU A 13 12.18 3.11 -9.73
CA LEU A 13 12.83 4.42 -9.79
C LEU A 13 11.82 5.49 -9.39
N GLY A 14 12.04 6.12 -8.26
CA GLY A 14 11.33 7.33 -7.88
C GLY A 14 11.93 8.56 -8.56
N SER A 15 11.08 9.44 -9.10
CA SER A 15 11.53 10.78 -9.47
C SER A 15 11.98 11.54 -8.22
N LEU A 16 12.77 12.60 -8.40
CA LEU A 16 13.17 13.44 -7.27
C LEU A 16 11.97 13.95 -6.47
N VAL A 17 10.91 14.35 -7.16
CA VAL A 17 9.65 14.82 -6.53
C VAL A 17 8.98 13.69 -5.76
N ALA A 18 8.90 12.49 -6.33
CA ALA A 18 8.35 11.33 -5.64
C ALA A 18 9.14 11.00 -4.35
N CYS A 19 10.48 11.10 -4.38
CA CYS A 19 11.30 10.91 -3.18
C CYS A 19 11.03 12.00 -2.13
N GLN A 20 10.82 13.26 -2.54
CA GLN A 20 10.43 14.34 -1.63
C GLN A 20 9.05 14.05 -0.99
N ASP A 21 8.08 13.62 -1.78
CA ASP A 21 6.73 13.27 -1.30
C ASP A 21 6.78 12.10 -0.31
N VAL A 22 7.60 11.08 -0.56
CA VAL A 22 7.80 9.96 0.36
C VAL A 22 8.38 10.43 1.68
N ILE A 23 9.41 11.30 1.66
CA ILE A 23 9.99 11.88 2.89
C ILE A 23 8.94 12.68 3.65
N MET A 24 8.21 13.58 2.98
CA MET A 24 7.19 14.42 3.62
C MET A 24 6.04 13.60 4.19
N SER A 25 5.63 12.55 3.49
CA SER A 25 4.62 11.61 3.96
C SER A 25 5.11 10.82 5.18
N ALA A 26 6.36 10.37 5.16
CA ALA A 26 6.97 9.67 6.29
C ALA A 26 7.07 10.56 7.53
N ILE A 27 7.44 11.84 7.38
CA ILE A 27 7.47 12.81 8.49
C ILE A 27 6.10 12.99 9.13
N LYS A 28 5.04 13.12 8.32
CA LYS A 28 3.66 13.25 8.84
C LYS A 28 3.22 12.04 9.65
N ASN A 29 3.71 10.87 9.29
CA ASN A 29 3.36 9.59 9.90
C ASN A 29 4.44 9.04 10.83
N TYR A 30 5.56 9.74 11.03
CA TYR A 30 6.64 9.29 11.89
C TYR A 30 6.17 9.14 13.34
N GLY A 31 6.32 7.94 13.89
CA GLY A 31 5.82 7.60 15.22
C GLY A 31 4.29 7.44 15.32
N LYS A 32 3.57 7.61 14.21
CA LYS A 32 2.13 7.41 14.13
C LYS A 32 1.86 6.21 13.24
N VAL A 33 1.80 5.06 13.84
CA VAL A 33 1.39 3.85 13.13
C VAL A 33 -0.05 3.58 13.50
N ASN A 34 -0.90 3.53 12.52
CA ASN A 34 -2.32 3.35 12.71
C ASN A 34 -2.72 1.94 12.27
N MET A 35 -3.24 1.19 13.22
CA MET A 35 -4.00 -0.01 12.98
C MET A 35 -5.47 0.38 13.10
N TYR A 36 -6.27 0.10 12.08
CA TYR A 36 -7.71 0.32 12.17
C TYR A 36 -8.32 -0.73 13.07
N MET A 37 -9.09 -0.31 14.05
CA MET A 37 -9.93 -1.15 14.89
C MET A 37 -11.31 -0.49 15.00
N ASP A 38 -12.35 -1.28 15.15
CA ASP A 38 -13.74 -0.79 15.25
C ASP A 38 -13.95 0.22 16.41
N THR A 39 -13.04 0.24 17.37
CA THR A 39 -13.03 1.17 18.51
C THR A 39 -12.32 2.50 18.26
N GLY A 40 -11.78 2.71 17.06
CA GLY A 40 -11.04 3.92 16.68
C GLY A 40 -9.59 3.67 16.29
N GLN A 41 -8.92 4.74 15.88
CA GLN A 41 -7.50 4.72 15.53
C GLN A 41 -6.64 4.40 16.75
N MET A 42 -5.78 3.40 16.65
CA MET A 42 -4.73 3.16 17.62
C MET A 42 -3.38 3.54 17.03
N THR A 43 -2.60 4.32 17.78
CA THR A 43 -1.25 4.70 17.39
C THR A 43 -0.25 3.77 18.04
N TYR A 44 0.55 3.06 17.21
CA TYR A 44 1.61 2.18 17.68
C TYR A 44 2.98 2.66 17.21
N ASN A 45 4.01 2.35 17.97
CA ASN A 45 5.39 2.48 17.50
C ASN A 45 5.64 1.53 16.32
N ASN A 46 6.45 1.97 15.36
CA ASN A 46 6.80 1.21 14.16
C ASN A 46 7.15 -0.25 14.47
N LEU A 47 6.23 -1.15 14.19
CA LEU A 47 6.52 -2.58 14.19
C LEU A 47 7.06 -2.93 12.81
N LEU A 48 8.32 -3.32 12.76
CA LEU A 48 8.95 -3.87 11.57
C LEU A 48 8.80 -5.40 11.64
N GLU A 49 7.95 -5.97 10.80
CA GLU A 49 7.93 -7.41 10.58
C GLU A 49 8.96 -7.74 9.49
N LYS A 50 9.88 -8.65 9.77
CA LYS A 50 10.96 -9.03 8.85
C LYS A 50 10.65 -10.33 8.11
N ASP A 51 11.26 -10.46 6.93
CA ASP A 51 11.33 -11.70 6.15
C ASP A 51 10.00 -12.28 5.69
N ILE A 52 9.07 -11.41 5.30
CA ILE A 52 7.77 -11.86 4.78
C ILE A 52 7.86 -12.07 3.27
N LYS A 53 7.47 -13.27 2.83
CA LYS A 53 7.39 -13.65 1.41
C LYS A 53 5.93 -13.71 0.96
N GLY A 54 5.21 -12.61 1.08
CA GLY A 54 3.79 -12.52 0.71
C GLY A 54 3.52 -12.47 -0.80
N GLY A 55 4.08 -13.42 -1.58
CA GLY A 55 3.95 -13.44 -3.04
C GLY A 55 4.90 -12.48 -3.77
N PHE A 56 5.72 -11.72 -3.04
CA PHE A 56 6.73 -10.85 -3.62
C PHE A 56 7.93 -11.64 -4.19
N PRO A 57 8.65 -11.09 -5.18
CA PRO A 57 9.81 -11.76 -5.79
C PRO A 57 10.95 -12.03 -4.80
N GLU A 58 11.01 -11.31 -3.70
CA GLU A 58 12.03 -11.42 -2.65
C GLU A 58 11.42 -11.21 -1.26
N ASN A 59 12.19 -11.52 -0.21
CA ASN A 59 11.81 -11.21 1.14
C ASN A 59 11.77 -9.70 1.35
N VAL A 60 10.74 -9.22 2.02
CA VAL A 60 10.55 -7.80 2.35
C VAL A 60 10.36 -7.65 3.85
N SER A 61 10.78 -6.52 4.39
CA SER A 61 10.40 -6.10 5.72
C SER A 61 9.14 -5.25 5.64
N LEU A 62 8.24 -5.36 6.60
CA LEU A 62 6.98 -4.64 6.61
C LEU A 62 7.05 -3.49 7.59
N ARG A 63 6.69 -2.30 7.12
CA ARG A 63 6.51 -1.11 7.93
C ARG A 63 5.05 -0.70 7.89
N LEU A 64 4.39 -0.67 9.03
CA LEU A 64 3.02 -0.18 9.11
C LEU A 64 2.96 1.27 8.61
N TYR A 65 2.00 1.52 7.76
CA TYR A 65 1.70 2.82 7.19
C TYR A 65 0.19 2.99 7.15
N PHE A 66 -0.28 4.23 7.23
CA PHE A 66 -1.71 4.50 7.23
C PHE A 66 -2.03 5.64 6.28
N THR A 67 -3.12 5.49 5.55
CA THR A 67 -3.67 6.54 4.71
C THR A 67 -5.12 6.83 5.11
N GLU A 68 -5.54 8.08 4.94
CA GLU A 68 -6.93 8.48 5.16
C GLU A 68 -7.89 7.72 4.24
N GLU A 69 -7.47 7.43 3.00
CA GLU A 69 -8.25 6.64 2.05
C GLU A 69 -8.52 5.23 2.56
N PHE A 70 -7.49 4.57 3.12
CA PHE A 70 -7.62 3.24 3.70
C PHE A 70 -8.57 3.24 4.91
N ASP A 71 -8.50 4.26 5.77
CA ASP A 71 -9.43 4.45 6.88
C ASP A 71 -10.88 4.60 6.40
N MET A 72 -11.10 5.45 5.38
CA MET A 72 -12.41 5.66 4.81
C MET A 72 -12.98 4.39 4.15
N LEU A 73 -12.12 3.61 3.47
CA LEU A 73 -12.49 2.30 2.91
C LEU A 73 -12.93 1.34 4.02
N CYS A 74 -12.15 1.23 5.09
CA CYS A 74 -12.47 0.37 6.22
C CYS A 74 -13.80 0.76 6.89
N LYS A 75 -14.03 2.06 7.08
CA LYS A 75 -15.31 2.58 7.60
C LYS A 75 -16.49 2.26 6.69
N LYS A 76 -16.34 2.49 5.38
CA LYS A 76 -17.39 2.21 4.38
C LYS A 76 -17.81 0.74 4.39
N TYR A 77 -16.85 -0.17 4.45
CA TYR A 77 -17.09 -1.61 4.42
C TYR A 77 -17.22 -2.25 5.81
N LYS A 78 -17.18 -1.44 6.87
CA LYS A 78 -17.30 -1.88 8.28
C LYS A 78 -16.30 -2.99 8.60
N ILE A 79 -15.04 -2.81 8.20
CA ILE A 79 -13.95 -3.74 8.48
C ILE A 79 -13.45 -3.44 9.89
N PRO A 80 -13.57 -4.37 10.86
CA PRO A 80 -13.25 -4.07 12.25
C PRO A 80 -11.76 -4.01 12.52
N GLN A 81 -10.94 -4.69 11.71
CA GLN A 81 -9.50 -4.71 11.87
C GLN A 81 -8.81 -4.66 10.52
N ALA A 82 -7.87 -3.73 10.35
CA ALA A 82 -7.16 -3.60 9.10
C ALA A 82 -5.72 -3.11 9.31
N TYR A 83 -4.83 -3.57 8.45
CA TYR A 83 -3.41 -3.25 8.45
C TYR A 83 -2.99 -2.83 7.05
N PHE A 84 -2.29 -1.72 6.96
CA PHE A 84 -1.64 -1.28 5.73
C PHE A 84 -0.14 -1.24 5.96
N TYR A 85 0.63 -1.90 5.10
CA TYR A 85 2.08 -1.97 5.21
C TYR A 85 2.76 -1.47 3.94
N ASN A 86 3.86 -0.76 4.12
CA ASN A 86 4.84 -0.58 3.06
C ASN A 86 5.87 -1.72 3.12
N ALA A 87 6.11 -2.36 1.98
CA ALA A 87 7.18 -3.34 1.82
C ALA A 87 8.52 -2.62 1.66
N VAL A 88 9.41 -2.83 2.60
CA VAL A 88 10.77 -2.31 2.59
C VAL A 88 11.68 -3.35 1.98
N VAL A 89 12.27 -3.04 0.83
CA VAL A 89 13.07 -3.97 0.02
C VAL A 89 14.57 -3.82 0.23
N ASP A 90 15.00 -2.74 0.89
CA ASP A 90 16.41 -2.45 1.10
C ASP A 90 16.62 -1.65 2.39
N GLU A 91 17.54 -2.14 3.23
CA GLU A 91 17.83 -1.51 4.53
C GLU A 91 18.55 -0.16 4.40
N GLU A 92 19.34 0.06 3.34
CA GLU A 92 20.06 1.32 3.17
C GLU A 92 19.08 2.44 2.77
N ILE A 93 18.12 2.14 1.89
CA ILE A 93 17.04 3.07 1.54
C ILE A 93 16.20 3.39 2.78
N ASP A 94 15.86 2.38 3.59
CA ASP A 94 15.09 2.58 4.82
C ASP A 94 15.83 3.43 5.85
N LYS A 95 17.13 3.19 6.04
CA LYS A 95 17.98 4.03 6.89
C LYS A 95 18.08 5.45 6.38
N ALA A 96 18.26 5.64 5.06
CA ALA A 96 18.30 6.97 4.44
C ALA A 96 17.00 7.74 4.65
N LEU A 97 15.84 7.09 4.46
CA LEU A 97 14.53 7.68 4.71
C LEU A 97 14.35 8.04 6.18
N SER A 98 14.71 7.16 7.10
CA SER A 98 14.64 7.41 8.55
C SER A 98 15.52 8.59 8.97
N MET A 99 16.74 8.68 8.42
CA MET A 99 17.64 9.82 8.67
C MET A 99 17.11 11.13 8.10
N ALA A 100 16.50 11.11 6.91
CA ALA A 100 15.85 12.27 6.33
C ALA A 100 14.69 12.76 7.22
N CYS A 101 13.85 11.84 7.71
CA CYS A 101 12.77 12.17 8.62
C CYS A 101 13.28 12.84 9.91
N VAL A 102 14.35 12.29 10.51
CA VAL A 102 14.95 12.89 11.73
C VAL A 102 15.47 14.31 11.46
N LYS A 103 16.18 14.53 10.34
CA LYS A 103 16.71 15.85 10.00
C LYS A 103 15.65 16.91 9.76
N LEU A 104 14.52 16.50 9.16
CA LEU A 104 13.45 17.39 8.75
C LEU A 104 12.28 17.47 9.74
N SER A 105 12.33 16.71 10.85
CA SER A 105 11.23 16.65 11.83
C SER A 105 11.04 17.96 12.62
N HIS A 106 12.09 18.76 12.78
CA HIS A 106 12.03 20.02 13.55
C HIS A 106 11.79 21.23 12.66
N GLU A 107 12.41 21.27 11.50
CA GLU A 107 12.27 22.35 10.52
C GLU A 107 12.41 21.78 9.12
N CYS A 108 11.39 21.96 8.29
CA CYS A 108 11.41 21.47 6.91
C CYS A 108 12.15 22.47 6.02
N ASP A 109 13.48 22.38 6.00
CA ASP A 109 14.31 23.12 5.07
C ASP A 109 14.25 22.48 3.68
N GLU A 110 13.79 23.23 2.69
CA GLU A 110 13.63 22.75 1.32
C GLU A 110 14.97 22.29 0.71
N SER A 111 16.07 22.94 1.02
CA SER A 111 17.39 22.56 0.53
C SER A 111 17.84 21.21 1.09
N VAL A 112 17.55 20.95 2.36
CA VAL A 112 17.79 19.66 3.02
C VAL A 112 16.88 18.59 2.44
N LEU A 113 15.59 18.89 2.22
CA LEU A 113 14.64 17.97 1.61
C LEU A 113 15.11 17.51 0.22
N VAL A 114 15.52 18.46 -0.64
CA VAL A 114 16.07 18.16 -1.97
C VAL A 114 17.34 17.30 -1.89
N LEU A 115 18.23 17.59 -0.94
CA LEU A 115 19.47 16.83 -0.76
C LEU A 115 19.21 15.40 -0.33
N GLU A 116 18.34 15.19 0.66
CA GLU A 116 18.01 13.85 1.13
C GLU A 116 17.21 13.05 0.07
N ALA A 117 16.30 13.69 -0.67
CA ALA A 117 15.60 13.08 -1.79
C ALA A 117 16.55 12.61 -2.89
N LYS A 118 17.59 13.40 -3.23
CA LYS A 118 18.62 12.98 -4.19
C LYS A 118 19.40 11.75 -3.72
N LYS A 119 19.70 11.65 -2.43
CA LYS A 119 20.37 10.46 -1.87
C LYS A 119 19.50 9.21 -2.01
N ILE A 120 18.23 9.31 -1.64
CA ILE A 120 17.29 8.19 -1.76
C ILE A 120 17.12 7.79 -3.23
N SER A 121 16.94 8.75 -4.15
CA SER A 121 16.82 8.49 -5.58
C SER A 121 18.07 7.78 -6.13
N ALA A 122 19.28 8.17 -5.73
CA ALA A 122 20.52 7.52 -6.15
C ALA A 122 20.63 6.08 -5.61
N LEU A 123 20.20 5.82 -4.37
CA LEU A 123 20.16 4.47 -3.81
C LEU A 123 19.16 3.59 -4.57
N GLN A 124 17.97 4.12 -4.89
CA GLN A 124 16.97 3.41 -5.69
C GLN A 124 17.50 3.09 -7.10
N GLU A 125 18.18 4.03 -7.75
CA GLU A 125 18.77 3.82 -9.07
C GLU A 125 19.80 2.70 -9.05
N ASN A 126 20.70 2.69 -8.08
CA ASN A 126 21.69 1.62 -7.90
C ASN A 126 21.01 0.27 -7.68
N LEU A 127 20.04 0.21 -6.78
CA LEU A 127 19.32 -1.03 -6.45
C LEU A 127 18.57 -1.59 -7.66
N VAL A 128 17.87 -0.73 -8.43
CA VAL A 128 17.16 -1.14 -9.63
C VAL A 128 18.12 -1.60 -10.72
N ARG A 129 19.26 -0.94 -10.88
CA ARG A 129 20.30 -1.35 -11.85
C ARG A 129 20.89 -2.71 -11.53
N GLU A 130 21.09 -3.02 -10.25
CA GLU A 130 21.70 -4.28 -9.81
C GLU A 130 20.71 -5.45 -9.80
N ARG A 131 19.46 -5.23 -9.39
CA ARG A 131 18.48 -6.28 -9.10
C ARG A 131 17.21 -6.21 -9.94
N GLY A 132 17.12 -5.25 -10.89
CA GLY A 132 15.92 -4.99 -11.67
C GLY A 132 14.81 -4.30 -10.87
N ASN A 133 13.73 -3.92 -11.55
CA ASN A 133 12.57 -3.28 -10.94
C ASN A 133 11.42 -4.28 -10.76
N TRP A 134 10.64 -4.06 -9.74
CA TRP A 134 9.33 -4.67 -9.55
C TRP A 134 8.51 -3.83 -8.57
N TYR A 135 7.20 -3.89 -8.70
CA TYR A 135 6.27 -3.34 -7.73
C TYR A 135 5.08 -4.28 -7.59
N GLY A 136 4.58 -4.44 -6.40
CA GLY A 136 3.48 -5.34 -6.13
C GLY A 136 2.61 -4.90 -4.96
N MET A 137 1.41 -5.46 -4.96
CA MET A 137 0.44 -5.31 -3.89
C MET A 137 0.00 -6.70 -3.46
N HIS A 138 0.02 -6.97 -2.17
CA HIS A 138 -0.52 -8.19 -1.59
C HIS A 138 -1.69 -7.82 -0.69
N LEU A 139 -2.83 -8.40 -0.98
CA LEU A 139 -4.04 -8.23 -0.17
C LEU A 139 -4.41 -9.56 0.46
N GLU A 140 -4.69 -9.55 1.75
CA GLU A 140 -5.18 -10.70 2.49
C GLU A 140 -6.43 -10.28 3.28
N ALA A 141 -7.46 -11.07 3.18
CA ALA A 141 -8.72 -10.82 3.88
C ALA A 141 -9.19 -12.09 4.59
N ASP A 142 -9.33 -11.98 5.90
CA ASP A 142 -9.93 -13.02 6.73
C ASP A 142 -11.37 -12.69 7.01
N GLY A 143 -12.21 -13.70 7.05
CA GLY A 143 -13.62 -13.50 7.32
C GLY A 143 -14.37 -14.79 7.57
N ILE A 144 -15.70 -14.67 7.66
CA ILE A 144 -16.61 -15.80 7.75
C ILE A 144 -17.45 -15.85 6.48
N TYR A 145 -17.44 -16.98 5.82
CA TYR A 145 -18.27 -17.24 4.65
C TYR A 145 -19.00 -18.56 4.84
N ASN A 146 -20.35 -18.52 4.78
CA ASN A 146 -21.21 -19.67 5.04
C ASN A 146 -20.90 -20.39 6.38
N GLY A 147 -20.62 -19.61 7.43
CA GLY A 147 -20.33 -20.15 8.78
C GLY A 147 -18.92 -20.71 8.98
N LYS A 148 -18.08 -20.73 7.94
CA LYS A 148 -16.68 -21.19 8.02
C LYS A 148 -15.72 -20.02 7.93
N LYS A 149 -14.61 -20.08 8.65
CA LYS A 149 -13.53 -19.15 8.47
C LYS A 149 -12.93 -19.32 7.09
N LYS A 150 -12.66 -18.21 6.42
CA LYS A 150 -12.12 -18.15 5.08
C LYS A 150 -11.07 -17.07 5.00
N THR A 151 -9.90 -17.42 4.46
CA THR A 151 -8.86 -16.48 4.08
C THR A 151 -8.78 -16.40 2.55
N ILE A 152 -8.74 -15.20 2.03
CA ILE A 152 -8.49 -14.92 0.61
C ILE A 152 -7.21 -14.09 0.54
N SER A 153 -6.28 -14.52 -0.31
CA SER A 153 -5.04 -13.80 -0.56
C SER A 153 -4.87 -13.56 -2.06
N VAL A 154 -4.51 -12.35 -2.43
CA VAL A 154 -4.30 -11.92 -3.81
C VAL A 154 -2.98 -11.17 -3.92
N TYR A 155 -2.14 -11.58 -4.87
CA TYR A 155 -0.96 -10.83 -5.27
C TYR A 155 -1.15 -10.18 -6.62
N VAL A 156 -0.98 -8.87 -6.67
CA VAL A 156 -1.08 -8.05 -7.88
C VAL A 156 0.30 -7.49 -8.22
N LYS A 157 0.80 -7.87 -9.39
CA LYS A 157 1.99 -7.23 -9.96
C LYS A 157 1.58 -5.93 -10.65
N VAL A 158 2.31 -4.86 -10.36
CA VAL A 158 2.18 -3.57 -11.03
C VAL A 158 3.37 -3.39 -11.96
N PHE A 159 3.12 -3.16 -13.25
CA PHE A 159 4.21 -3.03 -14.23
C PHE A 159 4.85 -1.65 -14.22
N ASN A 160 4.07 -0.63 -13.86
CA ASN A 160 4.54 0.75 -13.70
C ASN A 160 3.57 1.54 -12.81
N THR A 161 4.04 2.09 -11.70
CA THR A 161 3.20 2.80 -10.74
C THR A 161 2.65 4.12 -11.29
N SER A 162 3.41 4.81 -12.14
CA SER A 162 2.93 6.04 -12.79
C SER A 162 1.79 5.75 -13.78
N LEU A 163 1.86 4.63 -14.53
CA LEU A 163 0.77 4.21 -15.40
C LEU A 163 -0.45 3.76 -14.59
N LEU A 164 -0.25 3.09 -13.47
CA LEU A 164 -1.35 2.74 -12.56
C LEU A 164 -2.09 3.99 -12.07
N SER A 165 -1.35 4.96 -11.55
CA SER A 165 -1.92 6.22 -11.07
C SER A 165 -2.62 6.99 -12.18
N ALA A 166 -2.01 7.08 -13.36
CA ALA A 166 -2.61 7.73 -14.53
C ALA A 166 -3.88 7.01 -15.01
N GLY A 167 -3.86 5.67 -15.05
CA GLY A 167 -5.01 4.84 -15.43
C GLY A 167 -6.19 5.07 -14.49
N ILE A 168 -5.95 5.05 -13.18
CA ILE A 168 -6.99 5.36 -12.18
C ILE A 168 -7.52 6.78 -12.36
N ALA A 169 -6.64 7.78 -12.54
CA ALA A 169 -7.06 9.17 -12.75
C ALA A 169 -7.92 9.34 -13.99
N VAL A 170 -7.59 8.66 -15.10
CA VAL A 170 -8.40 8.69 -16.33
C VAL A 170 -9.77 8.08 -16.10
N GLU A 171 -9.89 6.97 -15.38
CA GLU A 171 -11.19 6.37 -15.07
C GLU A 171 -12.03 7.25 -14.12
N VAL A 172 -11.40 7.92 -13.16
CA VAL A 172 -12.05 8.94 -12.30
C VAL A 172 -12.62 10.07 -13.15
N ILE A 173 -11.83 10.64 -14.07
CA ILE A 173 -12.29 11.71 -14.97
C ILE A 173 -13.47 11.23 -15.82
N LYS A 174 -13.40 10.02 -16.39
CA LYS A 174 -14.50 9.45 -17.17
C LYS A 174 -15.77 9.28 -16.35
N SER A 175 -15.66 8.77 -15.11
CA SER A 175 -16.81 8.64 -14.22
C SER A 175 -17.44 9.99 -13.94
N ILE A 176 -16.66 11.02 -13.61
CA ILE A 176 -17.16 12.38 -13.35
C ILE A 176 -17.87 12.98 -14.58
N LEU A 177 -17.36 12.71 -15.79
CA LEU A 177 -17.94 13.25 -17.02
C LEU A 177 -19.17 12.49 -17.51
N SER A 178 -19.29 11.21 -17.19
CA SER A 178 -20.36 10.33 -17.72
C SER A 178 -21.47 10.02 -16.72
N GLU A 179 -21.21 10.20 -15.44
CA GLU A 179 -22.15 9.87 -14.37
C GLU A 179 -22.49 11.11 -13.54
N HIS A 180 -23.66 11.10 -12.93
CA HIS A 180 -24.07 12.19 -12.04
C HIS A 180 -23.55 11.92 -10.63
N HIS A 181 -22.63 12.75 -10.17
CA HIS A 181 -22.14 12.75 -8.80
C HIS A 181 -22.63 13.99 -8.06
N ASN A 182 -22.98 13.83 -6.80
CA ASN A 182 -23.27 15.00 -5.95
C ASN A 182 -22.00 15.84 -5.78
N SER A 183 -22.17 17.13 -5.48
CA SER A 183 -21.02 17.97 -5.14
C SER A 183 -20.36 17.48 -3.87
N GLY A 184 -19.02 17.31 -3.90
CA GLY A 184 -18.28 16.77 -2.76
C GLY A 184 -16.82 16.49 -3.09
N VAL A 185 -16.11 15.93 -2.09
CA VAL A 185 -14.76 15.38 -2.23
C VAL A 185 -14.88 13.88 -2.08
N TYR A 186 -14.32 13.14 -3.01
CA TYR A 186 -14.44 11.71 -3.10
C TYR A 186 -13.06 11.04 -3.27
N TYR A 187 -12.88 9.91 -2.66
CA TYR A 187 -11.77 9.01 -3.02
C TYR A 187 -12.14 8.20 -4.27
N PRO A 188 -11.16 7.76 -5.07
CA PRO A 188 -11.42 6.97 -6.29
C PRO A 188 -12.35 5.78 -6.07
N PHE A 189 -12.19 5.03 -4.99
CA PHE A 189 -12.99 3.85 -4.68
C PHE A 189 -14.49 4.16 -4.42
N GLU A 190 -14.85 5.41 -4.20
CA GLU A 190 -16.23 5.81 -3.92
C GLU A 190 -17.05 6.09 -5.19
N ILE A 191 -16.37 6.49 -6.26
CA ILE A 191 -16.99 6.91 -7.53
C ILE A 191 -16.68 5.99 -8.70
N LEU A 192 -15.68 5.10 -8.58
CA LEU A 192 -15.34 4.15 -9.62
C LEU A 192 -16.16 2.86 -9.52
N ASN A 193 -16.49 2.30 -10.67
CA ASN A 193 -16.84 0.89 -10.75
C ASN A 193 -15.55 0.05 -10.65
N ASN A 194 -15.21 -0.35 -9.42
CA ASN A 194 -13.94 -1.00 -9.11
C ASN A 194 -13.69 -2.26 -9.97
N GLN A 195 -14.71 -3.10 -10.21
CA GLN A 195 -14.57 -4.31 -11.03
C GLN A 195 -14.23 -3.98 -12.49
N LYS A 196 -14.92 -2.99 -13.06
CA LYS A 196 -14.67 -2.54 -14.43
C LYS A 196 -13.29 -1.92 -14.56
N THR A 197 -12.91 -1.08 -13.60
CA THR A 197 -11.60 -0.42 -13.58
C THR A 197 -10.46 -1.44 -13.48
N ILE A 198 -10.55 -2.41 -12.56
CA ILE A 198 -9.53 -3.46 -12.41
C ILE A 198 -9.39 -4.28 -13.70
N ARG A 199 -10.50 -4.72 -14.31
CA ARG A 199 -10.47 -5.45 -15.58
C ARG A 199 -9.75 -4.66 -16.66
N LYS A 200 -10.05 -3.39 -16.78
CA LYS A 200 -9.42 -2.51 -17.77
C LYS A 200 -7.91 -2.37 -17.54
N LEU A 201 -7.48 -2.16 -16.29
CA LEU A 201 -6.06 -2.07 -15.95
C LEU A 201 -5.32 -3.37 -16.29
N ILE A 202 -5.97 -4.54 -16.15
CA ILE A 202 -5.43 -5.83 -16.58
C ILE A 202 -5.35 -5.91 -18.09
N GLU A 203 -6.43 -5.56 -18.82
CA GLU A 203 -6.50 -5.60 -20.27
C GLU A 203 -5.48 -4.65 -20.92
N GLU A 204 -5.23 -3.51 -20.31
CA GLU A 204 -4.22 -2.52 -20.75
C GLU A 204 -2.78 -2.91 -20.33
N GLY A 205 -2.60 -4.01 -19.60
CA GLY A 205 -1.28 -4.47 -19.16
C GLY A 205 -0.62 -3.59 -18.10
N VAL A 206 -1.40 -2.82 -17.34
CA VAL A 206 -0.90 -1.98 -16.25
C VAL A 206 -0.65 -2.81 -15.00
N ILE A 207 -1.53 -3.77 -14.74
CA ILE A 207 -1.43 -4.72 -13.63
C ILE A 207 -1.64 -6.16 -14.10
N ALA A 208 -1.16 -7.13 -13.32
CA ALA A 208 -1.49 -8.55 -13.49
C ALA A 208 -1.75 -9.19 -12.12
N ILE A 209 -2.75 -10.08 -12.06
CA ILE A 209 -2.97 -10.92 -10.89
C ILE A 209 -2.06 -12.13 -11.01
N ASN A 210 -1.02 -12.21 -10.18
CA ASN A 210 0.01 -13.25 -10.24
C ASN A 210 -0.19 -14.37 -9.22
N GLY A 211 -1.09 -14.19 -8.26
CA GLY A 211 -1.41 -15.20 -7.26
C GLY A 211 -2.79 -14.96 -6.69
N PHE A 212 -3.52 -16.04 -6.57
CA PHE A 212 -4.79 -16.06 -5.84
C PHE A 212 -4.83 -17.35 -5.03
N SER A 213 -5.11 -17.24 -3.76
CA SER A 213 -5.34 -18.41 -2.90
C SER A 213 -6.57 -18.21 -2.05
N GLU A 214 -7.22 -19.31 -1.79
CA GLU A 214 -8.40 -19.41 -0.98
C GLU A 214 -8.21 -20.59 -0.02
N SER A 215 -8.29 -20.35 1.28
CA SER A 215 -8.21 -21.40 2.29
C SER A 215 -9.41 -21.33 3.22
N TYR A 216 -9.83 -22.48 3.67
CA TYR A 216 -10.87 -22.65 4.67
C TYR A 216 -10.26 -23.34 5.88
N GLU A 217 -10.46 -22.79 7.07
CA GLU A 217 -10.20 -23.54 8.30
C GLU A 217 -11.39 -24.45 8.55
N ASP A 218 -11.18 -25.75 8.38
CA ASP A 218 -12.12 -26.73 8.94
C ASP A 218 -11.95 -26.70 10.46
N GLU A 219 -13.04 -26.49 11.18
CA GLU A 219 -13.04 -26.68 12.63
C GLU A 219 -12.56 -28.12 12.88
N GLU A 220 -11.39 -28.30 13.46
CA GLU A 220 -11.07 -29.56 14.12
C GLU A 220 -12.12 -29.73 15.22
N ILE A 221 -13.11 -30.57 14.95
CA ILE A 221 -14.01 -31.06 15.98
C ILE A 221 -13.11 -31.82 16.95
N GLY A 222 -12.71 -31.13 18.03
CA GLY A 222 -12.02 -31.77 19.12
C GLY A 222 -12.87 -32.89 19.65
N VAL A 223 -12.52 -34.11 19.27
CA VAL A 223 -13.08 -35.31 19.92
C VAL A 223 -12.46 -35.32 21.31
N LEU A 224 -13.27 -34.97 22.31
CA LEU A 224 -13.00 -35.20 23.71
C LEU A 224 -13.09 -36.69 24.03
#